data_1397e04613f15484344fa960d62a8a2e
#
_entry.id   1397e04613f15484344fa960d62a8a2e
#
_cell.length_a   1.000
_cell.length_b   1.000
_cell.length_c   1.000
_cell.angle_alpha   90.00
_cell.angle_beta   90.00
_cell.angle_gamma   90.00
#
_symmetry.space_group_name_H-M   'P 1'
#
loop_
_entity.id
_entity.type
_entity.pdbx_description
1 polymer ?
#
loop_
_entity_poly.entity_id
_entity_poly.type
_entity_poly.pdbx_seq_one_letter_code
_entity_poly.pdbx_strand_id
1 'polypeptide(L)'
;RQFVSLSCHNKHKLIIINIMQRQIPLLRGTFHQAMFFIAVGACPLLIIKSSNASEYVATAIYSAAVMMMFGFSALYHKFNWNKLTKKIMRKLDHIGIFIMIAGTATPFALLITPWPDGLILLILIWFVALLGALQIIYLPNINTFFNVAVYVGMSIVILPYLLKMFNIFTPANSILMILGIFLYIIGAVGFGLKYPKLAPRIFGYHEVWHSFVAVAAILHFIVIYSII
;
A
#
# COMPACT_ATOMS: atom_id res chain seq x y z
N ARG A 1 40.67 -15.99 26.72
CA ARG A 1 39.54 -15.04 26.89
C ARG A 1 39.73 -13.73 26.12
N GLN A 2 40.94 -13.24 25.86
CA GLN A 2 41.18 -11.99 25.08
C GLN A 2 40.88 -12.13 23.58
N PHE A 3 41.13 -13.28 22.96
CA PHE A 3 40.88 -13.48 21.52
C PHE A 3 39.41 -13.44 21.13
N VAL A 4 38.50 -13.89 21.99
CA VAL A 4 37.04 -13.87 21.74
C VAL A 4 36.49 -12.45 21.85
N SER A 5 37.02 -11.64 22.77
CA SER A 5 36.61 -10.24 22.97
C SER A 5 37.00 -9.34 21.77
N LEU A 6 38.19 -9.52 21.22
CA LEU A 6 38.67 -8.79 20.03
C LEU A 6 37.83 -9.13 18.77
N SER A 7 37.42 -10.39 18.61
CA SER A 7 36.60 -10.82 17.49
C SER A 7 35.18 -10.22 17.54
N CYS A 8 34.58 -10.13 18.73
CA CYS A 8 33.23 -9.55 18.91
C CYS A 8 33.26 -8.03 18.68
N HIS A 9 34.24 -7.32 19.20
CA HIS A 9 34.40 -5.87 19.00
C HIS A 9 34.62 -5.50 17.52
N ASN A 10 35.43 -6.27 16.80
CA ASN A 10 35.65 -6.09 15.36
C ASN A 10 34.38 -6.38 14.53
N LYS A 11 33.60 -7.38 14.89
CA LYS A 11 32.30 -7.64 14.24
C LYS A 11 31.33 -6.49 14.42
N HIS A 12 31.18 -5.95 15.62
CA HIS A 12 30.35 -4.77 15.88
C HIS A 12 30.79 -3.55 15.09
N LYS A 13 32.10 -3.30 15.04
CA LYS A 13 32.67 -2.19 14.27
C LYS A 13 32.43 -2.33 12.77
N LEU A 14 32.57 -3.53 12.21
CA LEU A 14 32.26 -3.84 10.80
C LEU A 14 30.76 -3.67 10.49
N ILE A 15 29.88 -4.09 11.39
CA ILE A 15 28.41 -3.90 11.24
C ILE A 15 28.08 -2.40 11.22
N ILE A 16 28.65 -1.61 12.14
CA ILE A 16 28.44 -0.17 12.19
C ILE A 16 28.96 0.51 10.93
N ILE A 17 30.16 0.17 10.46
CA ILE A 17 30.74 0.71 9.22
C ILE A 17 29.86 0.35 8.01
N ASN A 18 29.37 -0.88 7.89
CA ASN A 18 28.47 -1.30 6.82
C ASN A 18 27.14 -0.53 6.84
N ILE A 19 26.57 -0.29 8.02
CA ILE A 19 25.35 0.53 8.17
C ILE A 19 25.65 1.99 7.79
N MET A 20 26.81 2.51 8.18
CA MET A 20 27.21 3.88 7.87
C MET A 20 27.47 4.13 6.38
N GLN A 21 27.90 3.12 5.63
CA GLN A 21 28.13 3.19 4.18
C GLN A 21 26.88 2.87 3.33
N ARG A 22 25.78 2.41 3.93
CA ARG A 22 24.57 2.05 3.21
C ARG A 22 23.90 3.29 2.60
N GLN A 23 23.75 3.27 1.29
CA GLN A 23 22.97 4.28 0.55
C GLN A 23 21.46 4.03 0.63
N ILE A 24 21.03 2.78 0.88
CA ILE A 24 19.63 2.36 0.98
C ILE A 24 19.32 2.02 2.44
N PRO A 25 18.25 2.56 3.04
CA PRO A 25 17.87 2.26 4.42
C PRO A 25 17.70 0.77 4.70
N LEU A 26 18.04 0.35 5.93
CA LEU A 26 18.02 -1.06 6.35
C LEU A 26 16.61 -1.67 6.24
N LEU A 27 15.59 -0.90 6.61
CA LEU A 27 14.19 -1.36 6.65
C LEU A 27 13.45 -1.18 5.31
N ARG A 28 14.18 -0.87 4.21
CA ARG A 28 13.59 -0.71 2.88
C ARG A 28 12.80 -1.96 2.47
N GLY A 29 11.49 -1.80 2.21
CA GLY A 29 10.57 -2.86 1.78
C GLY A 29 10.16 -3.84 2.90
N THR A 30 10.66 -3.72 4.15
CA THR A 30 10.38 -4.68 5.23
C THR A 30 8.91 -4.65 5.64
N PHE A 31 8.31 -3.46 5.74
CA PHE A 31 6.89 -3.31 6.11
C PHE A 31 5.97 -3.95 5.06
N HIS A 32 6.22 -3.71 3.77
CA HIS A 32 5.42 -4.31 2.71
C HIS A 32 5.63 -5.82 2.60
N GLN A 33 6.84 -6.32 2.86
CA GLN A 33 7.08 -7.75 2.95
C GLN A 33 6.29 -8.40 4.10
N ALA A 34 6.30 -7.80 5.29
CA ALA A 34 5.51 -8.27 6.42
C ALA A 34 4.01 -8.26 6.10
N MET A 35 3.52 -7.15 5.53
CA MET A 35 2.12 -7.01 5.12
C MET A 35 1.70 -8.01 4.04
N PHE A 36 2.58 -8.37 3.12
CA PHE A 36 2.29 -9.42 2.14
C PHE A 36 1.99 -10.76 2.83
N PHE A 37 2.82 -11.19 3.79
CA PHE A 37 2.58 -12.43 4.52
C PHE A 37 1.36 -12.36 5.43
N ILE A 38 1.11 -11.20 6.06
CA ILE A 38 -0.12 -10.96 6.83
C ILE A 38 -1.34 -11.07 5.92
N ALA A 39 -1.30 -10.47 4.72
CA ALA A 39 -2.39 -10.55 3.76
C ALA A 39 -2.65 -11.98 3.26
N VAL A 40 -1.60 -12.78 3.02
CA VAL A 40 -1.73 -14.19 2.66
C VAL A 40 -2.47 -14.99 3.75
N GLY A 41 -2.28 -14.66 5.03
CA GLY A 41 -3.01 -15.31 6.14
C GLY A 41 -4.40 -14.70 6.40
N ALA A 42 -4.56 -13.39 6.25
CA ALA A 42 -5.80 -12.70 6.62
C ALA A 42 -6.85 -12.65 5.49
N CYS A 43 -6.44 -12.48 4.22
CA CYS A 43 -7.39 -12.38 3.11
C CYS A 43 -8.27 -13.62 2.91
N PRO A 44 -7.80 -14.88 3.13
CA PRO A 44 -8.68 -16.04 3.12
C PRO A 44 -9.86 -15.95 4.10
N LEU A 45 -9.70 -15.24 5.22
CA LEU A 45 -10.78 -15.05 6.20
C LEU A 45 -11.94 -14.24 5.61
N LEU A 46 -11.67 -13.28 4.71
CA LEU A 46 -12.72 -12.54 4.00
C LEU A 46 -13.50 -13.47 3.07
N ILE A 47 -12.79 -14.31 2.33
CA ILE A 47 -13.41 -15.28 1.40
C ILE A 47 -14.28 -16.28 2.17
N ILE A 48 -13.77 -16.83 3.30
CA ILE A 48 -14.52 -17.79 4.14
C ILE A 48 -15.76 -17.14 4.76
N LYS A 49 -15.69 -15.85 5.13
CA LYS A 49 -16.82 -15.13 5.73
C LYS A 49 -17.88 -14.75 4.69
N SER A 50 -17.52 -14.62 3.42
CA SER A 50 -18.45 -14.27 2.33
C SER A 50 -19.57 -15.28 2.20
N SER A 51 -20.81 -14.82 2.03
CA SER A 51 -22.02 -15.64 1.99
C SER A 51 -22.78 -15.61 0.67
N ASN A 52 -22.49 -14.63 -0.19
CA ASN A 52 -23.13 -14.47 -1.50
C ASN A 52 -22.12 -14.08 -2.61
N ALA A 53 -22.56 -14.17 -3.87
CA ALA A 53 -21.70 -13.94 -5.03
C ALA A 53 -21.05 -12.54 -5.03
N SER A 54 -21.77 -11.50 -4.61
CA SER A 54 -21.22 -10.13 -4.58
C SER A 54 -20.11 -10.00 -3.54
N GLU A 55 -20.27 -10.59 -2.37
CA GLU A 55 -19.24 -10.63 -1.33
C GLU A 55 -18.02 -11.42 -1.78
N TYR A 56 -18.19 -12.60 -2.40
CA TYR A 56 -17.07 -13.39 -2.96
C TYR A 56 -16.28 -12.58 -3.99
N VAL A 57 -16.95 -11.92 -4.93
CA VAL A 57 -16.29 -11.11 -5.97
C VAL A 57 -15.55 -9.94 -5.33
N ALA A 58 -16.21 -9.21 -4.44
CA ALA A 58 -15.65 -8.05 -3.77
C ALA A 58 -14.39 -8.40 -2.95
N THR A 59 -14.47 -9.45 -2.14
CA THR A 59 -13.38 -9.90 -1.27
C THR A 59 -12.23 -10.53 -2.05
N ALA A 60 -12.51 -11.25 -3.15
CA ALA A 60 -11.48 -11.81 -4.02
C ALA A 60 -10.69 -10.70 -4.73
N ILE A 61 -11.35 -9.68 -5.29
CA ILE A 61 -10.71 -8.54 -5.95
C ILE A 61 -9.86 -7.74 -4.93
N TYR A 62 -10.41 -7.44 -3.76
CA TYR A 62 -9.69 -6.76 -2.69
C TYR A 62 -8.46 -7.56 -2.25
N SER A 63 -8.61 -8.85 -1.97
CA SER A 63 -7.52 -9.73 -1.55
C SER A 63 -6.39 -9.80 -2.57
N ALA A 64 -6.74 -9.95 -3.85
CA ALA A 64 -5.77 -9.93 -4.94
C ALA A 64 -5.02 -8.59 -5.01
N ALA A 65 -5.75 -7.47 -4.90
CA ALA A 65 -5.18 -6.13 -4.95
C ALA A 65 -4.19 -5.87 -3.81
N VAL A 66 -4.55 -6.24 -2.57
CA VAL A 66 -3.67 -6.13 -1.38
C VAL A 66 -2.41 -6.96 -1.56
N MET A 67 -2.55 -8.24 -1.95
CA MET A 67 -1.41 -9.13 -2.17
C MET A 67 -0.51 -8.66 -3.31
N MET A 68 -1.08 -8.18 -4.42
CA MET A 68 -0.29 -7.64 -5.54
C MET A 68 0.50 -6.40 -5.13
N MET A 69 -0.12 -5.44 -4.46
CA MET A 69 0.54 -4.20 -4.04
C MET A 69 1.69 -4.48 -3.07
N PHE A 70 1.45 -5.19 -1.99
CA PHE A 70 2.48 -5.49 -1.01
C PHE A 70 3.55 -6.44 -1.56
N GLY A 71 3.15 -7.42 -2.38
CA GLY A 71 4.05 -8.37 -3.03
C GLY A 71 4.98 -7.69 -4.04
N PHE A 72 4.46 -6.88 -4.96
CA PHE A 72 5.28 -6.17 -5.95
C PHE A 72 6.26 -5.21 -5.29
N SER A 73 5.81 -4.49 -4.27
CA SER A 73 6.67 -3.58 -3.52
C SER A 73 7.75 -4.33 -2.74
N ALA A 74 7.42 -5.42 -2.07
CA ALA A 74 8.40 -6.26 -1.39
C ALA A 74 9.45 -6.82 -2.36
N LEU A 75 9.02 -7.35 -3.50
CA LEU A 75 9.91 -7.87 -4.55
C LEU A 75 10.83 -6.78 -5.08
N TYR A 76 10.30 -5.60 -5.39
CA TYR A 76 11.11 -4.49 -5.90
C TYR A 76 12.20 -4.05 -4.93
N HIS A 77 11.89 -3.98 -3.64
CA HIS A 77 12.78 -3.39 -2.64
C HIS A 77 13.73 -4.38 -1.95
N LYS A 78 13.40 -5.68 -1.89
CA LYS A 78 14.18 -6.68 -1.16
C LYS A 78 15.21 -7.41 -1.99
N PHE A 79 15.00 -7.52 -3.30
CA PHE A 79 15.89 -8.29 -4.16
C PHE A 79 16.80 -7.40 -5.00
N ASN A 80 17.99 -7.92 -5.29
CA ASN A 80 18.93 -7.29 -6.21
C ASN A 80 18.64 -7.76 -7.63
N TRP A 81 17.98 -6.91 -8.40
CA TRP A 81 17.62 -7.16 -9.79
C TRP A 81 18.69 -6.64 -10.76
N ASN A 82 18.84 -7.28 -11.91
CA ASN A 82 19.54 -6.68 -13.05
C ASN A 82 18.81 -5.41 -13.53
N LYS A 83 19.46 -4.59 -14.36
CA LYS A 83 18.93 -3.28 -14.79
C LYS A 83 17.55 -3.38 -15.47
N LEU A 84 17.33 -4.41 -16.30
CA LEU A 84 16.07 -4.59 -17.04
C LEU A 84 14.93 -5.01 -16.08
N THR A 85 15.16 -6.05 -15.29
CA THR A 85 14.19 -6.57 -14.33
C THR A 85 13.84 -5.50 -13.26
N LYS A 86 14.84 -4.72 -12.82
CA LYS A 86 14.61 -3.62 -11.88
C LYS A 86 13.65 -2.56 -12.43
N LYS A 87 13.72 -2.24 -13.73
CA LYS A 87 12.75 -1.32 -14.37
C LYS A 87 11.34 -1.90 -14.37
N ILE A 88 11.19 -3.20 -14.64
CA ILE A 88 9.89 -3.90 -14.61
C ILE A 88 9.34 -3.91 -13.19
N MET A 89 10.13 -4.35 -12.20
CA MET A 89 9.71 -4.40 -10.80
C MET A 89 9.30 -3.02 -10.28
N ARG A 90 10.03 -1.95 -10.66
CA ARG A 90 9.62 -0.58 -10.33
C ARG A 90 8.26 -0.20 -10.91
N LYS A 91 7.97 -0.58 -12.17
CA LYS A 91 6.66 -0.33 -12.77
C LYS A 91 5.56 -1.08 -12.02
N LEU A 92 5.78 -2.36 -11.70
CA LEU A 92 4.82 -3.17 -10.94
C LEU A 92 4.57 -2.60 -9.55
N ASP A 93 5.60 -2.16 -8.82
CA ASP A 93 5.49 -1.48 -7.52
C ASP A 93 4.56 -0.25 -7.61
N HIS A 94 4.72 0.59 -8.64
CA HIS A 94 3.87 1.78 -8.84
C HIS A 94 2.46 1.43 -9.33
N ILE A 95 2.31 0.45 -10.23
CA ILE A 95 1.00 -0.04 -10.70
C ILE A 95 0.21 -0.65 -9.55
N GLY A 96 0.90 -1.34 -8.62
CA GLY A 96 0.31 -1.90 -7.42
C GLY A 96 -0.49 -0.88 -6.59
N ILE A 97 -0.07 0.38 -6.56
CA ILE A 97 -0.78 1.45 -5.84
C ILE A 97 -2.16 1.70 -6.48
N PHE A 98 -2.25 1.80 -7.81
CA PHE A 98 -3.52 1.97 -8.51
C PHE A 98 -4.46 0.78 -8.28
N ILE A 99 -3.91 -0.43 -8.38
CA ILE A 99 -4.66 -1.68 -8.12
C ILE A 99 -5.18 -1.70 -6.68
N MET A 100 -4.36 -1.29 -5.70
CA MET A 100 -4.74 -1.25 -4.29
C MET A 100 -5.88 -0.26 -4.04
N ILE A 101 -5.83 0.94 -4.61
CA ILE A 101 -6.88 1.96 -4.44
C ILE A 101 -8.20 1.44 -5.05
N ALA A 102 -8.18 0.94 -6.29
CA ALA A 102 -9.38 0.41 -6.95
C ALA A 102 -9.91 -0.85 -6.25
N GLY A 103 -9.02 -1.77 -5.87
CA GLY A 103 -9.38 -2.99 -5.17
C GLY A 103 -9.98 -2.73 -3.79
N THR A 104 -9.46 -1.72 -3.05
CA THR A 104 -10.02 -1.31 -1.76
C THR A 104 -11.40 -0.66 -1.92
N ALA A 105 -11.62 0.13 -2.97
CA ALA A 105 -12.92 0.73 -3.26
C ALA A 105 -13.98 -0.30 -3.69
N THR A 106 -13.58 -1.43 -4.26
CA THR A 106 -14.48 -2.44 -4.84
C THR A 106 -15.50 -3.01 -3.83
N PRO A 107 -15.13 -3.47 -2.61
CA PRO A 107 -16.11 -3.92 -1.62
C PRO A 107 -17.11 -2.83 -1.24
N PHE A 108 -16.67 -1.58 -1.11
CA PHE A 108 -17.56 -0.48 -0.77
C PHE A 108 -18.53 -0.16 -1.91
N ALA A 109 -18.05 -0.21 -3.16
CA ALA A 109 -18.88 0.01 -4.35
C ALA A 109 -19.95 -1.08 -4.53
N LEU A 110 -19.58 -2.35 -4.29
CA LEU A 110 -20.47 -3.50 -4.53
C LEU A 110 -21.41 -3.80 -3.37
N LEU A 111 -21.02 -3.51 -2.11
CA LEU A 111 -21.72 -4.00 -0.92
C LEU A 111 -22.44 -2.89 -0.14
N ILE A 112 -21.92 -1.66 -0.21
CA ILE A 112 -22.39 -0.55 0.63
C ILE A 112 -23.01 0.57 -0.19
N THR A 113 -22.47 0.89 -1.36
CA THR A 113 -22.96 2.03 -2.15
C THR A 113 -24.23 1.62 -2.89
N PRO A 114 -25.36 2.39 -2.72
CA PRO A 114 -26.59 2.09 -3.41
C PRO A 114 -26.46 2.13 -4.94
N TRP A 115 -27.25 1.30 -5.62
CA TRP A 115 -27.41 1.38 -7.06
C TRP A 115 -28.09 2.69 -7.48
N PRO A 116 -27.69 3.39 -8.59
CA PRO A 116 -26.63 3.04 -9.54
C PRO A 116 -25.22 3.55 -9.13
N ASP A 117 -25.12 4.30 -8.05
CA ASP A 117 -23.88 4.98 -7.61
C ASP A 117 -22.71 3.99 -7.43
N GLY A 118 -22.98 2.80 -6.89
CA GLY A 118 -21.96 1.77 -6.69
C GLY A 118 -21.34 1.29 -8.01
N LEU A 119 -22.15 1.09 -9.04
CA LEU A 119 -21.66 0.72 -10.37
C LEU A 119 -20.85 1.86 -11.00
N ILE A 120 -21.33 3.10 -10.87
CA ILE A 120 -20.62 4.28 -11.39
C ILE A 120 -19.25 4.40 -10.71
N LEU A 121 -19.20 4.30 -9.39
CA LEU A 121 -17.95 4.30 -8.64
C LEU A 121 -17.00 3.20 -9.12
N LEU A 122 -17.51 1.96 -9.27
CA LEU A 122 -16.70 0.81 -9.70
C LEU A 122 -16.09 1.05 -11.08
N ILE A 123 -16.88 1.50 -12.05
CA ILE A 123 -16.39 1.79 -13.41
C ILE A 123 -15.36 2.92 -13.37
N LEU A 124 -15.65 4.02 -12.69
CA LEU A 124 -14.76 5.18 -12.63
C LEU A 124 -13.43 4.84 -11.99
N ILE A 125 -13.44 4.16 -10.84
CA ILE A 125 -12.21 3.89 -10.10
C ILE A 125 -11.28 2.93 -10.85
N TRP A 126 -11.84 1.88 -11.49
CA TRP A 126 -11.04 0.96 -12.30
C TRP A 126 -10.59 1.59 -13.61
N PHE A 127 -11.39 2.47 -14.23
CA PHE A 127 -10.98 3.23 -15.40
C PHE A 127 -9.79 4.16 -15.10
N VAL A 128 -9.86 4.90 -13.98
CA VAL A 128 -8.75 5.77 -13.55
C VAL A 128 -7.52 4.93 -13.18
N ALA A 129 -7.70 3.78 -12.53
CA ALA A 129 -6.60 2.86 -12.22
C ALA A 129 -5.92 2.34 -13.50
N LEU A 130 -6.69 1.99 -14.52
CA LEU A 130 -6.15 1.58 -15.82
C LEU A 130 -5.34 2.70 -16.48
N LEU A 131 -5.88 3.92 -16.51
CA LEU A 131 -5.16 5.08 -17.08
C LEU A 131 -3.86 5.35 -16.32
N GLY A 132 -3.86 5.27 -14.98
CA GLY A 132 -2.67 5.41 -14.16
C GLY A 132 -1.64 4.30 -14.40
N ALA A 133 -2.08 3.05 -14.56
CA ALA A 133 -1.21 1.94 -14.90
C ALA A 133 -0.58 2.13 -16.30
N LEU A 134 -1.37 2.55 -17.30
CA LEU A 134 -0.88 2.86 -18.64
C LEU A 134 0.13 4.02 -18.62
N GLN A 135 -0.13 5.05 -17.81
CA GLN A 135 0.82 6.15 -17.60
C GLN A 135 2.18 5.64 -17.10
N ILE A 136 2.22 4.74 -16.10
CA ILE A 136 3.48 4.15 -15.59
C ILE A 136 4.20 3.33 -16.65
N ILE A 137 3.45 2.65 -17.53
CA ILE A 137 4.02 1.82 -18.59
C ILE A 137 4.66 2.67 -19.68
N TYR A 138 3.93 3.67 -20.18
CA TYR A 138 4.30 4.42 -21.38
C TYR A 138 5.06 5.72 -21.07
N LEU A 139 4.89 6.30 -19.87
CA LEU A 139 5.50 7.56 -19.44
C LEU A 139 6.37 7.38 -18.17
N PRO A 140 7.38 6.49 -18.18
CA PRO A 140 8.13 6.09 -16.96
C PRO A 140 9.00 7.20 -16.36
N ASN A 141 9.21 8.30 -17.07
CA ASN A 141 10.10 9.41 -16.67
C ASN A 141 9.35 10.60 -16.03
N ILE A 142 8.04 10.47 -15.77
CA ILE A 142 7.28 11.48 -15.05
C ILE A 142 7.81 11.60 -13.62
N ASN A 143 7.85 12.83 -13.10
CA ASN A 143 8.40 13.09 -11.78
C ASN A 143 7.51 12.45 -10.67
N THR A 144 8.15 12.17 -9.53
CA THR A 144 7.49 11.51 -8.39
C THR A 144 6.29 12.30 -7.85
N PHE A 145 6.40 13.65 -7.85
CA PHE A 145 5.32 14.51 -7.36
C PHE A 145 4.05 14.37 -8.20
N PHE A 146 4.18 14.30 -9.53
CA PHE A 146 3.05 14.06 -10.42
C PHE A 146 2.38 12.72 -10.16
N ASN A 147 3.17 11.64 -9.99
CA ASN A 147 2.63 10.33 -9.67
C ASN A 147 1.84 10.36 -8.34
N VAL A 148 2.39 11.01 -7.31
CA VAL A 148 1.69 11.19 -6.02
C VAL A 148 0.40 11.98 -6.21
N ALA A 149 0.42 13.05 -7.00
CA ALA A 149 -0.78 13.84 -7.30
C ALA A 149 -1.87 13.01 -7.99
N VAL A 150 -1.50 12.11 -8.90
CA VAL A 150 -2.45 11.20 -9.57
C VAL A 150 -3.04 10.19 -8.57
N TYR A 151 -2.24 9.61 -7.66
CA TYR A 151 -2.76 8.70 -6.60
C TYR A 151 -3.74 9.42 -5.67
N VAL A 152 -3.41 10.64 -5.24
CA VAL A 152 -4.30 11.48 -4.42
C VAL A 152 -5.56 11.84 -5.20
N GLY A 153 -5.41 12.27 -6.47
CA GLY A 153 -6.54 12.58 -7.35
C GLY A 153 -7.51 11.41 -7.53
N MET A 154 -6.97 10.19 -7.69
CA MET A 154 -7.78 8.97 -7.74
C MET A 154 -8.58 8.75 -6.45
N SER A 155 -7.97 9.05 -5.29
CA SER A 155 -8.67 8.94 -4.00
C SER A 155 -9.78 9.99 -3.84
N ILE A 156 -9.67 11.16 -4.48
CA ILE A 156 -10.71 12.19 -4.48
C ILE A 156 -11.97 11.72 -5.22
N VAL A 157 -11.85 10.86 -6.24
CA VAL A 157 -13.01 10.28 -6.96
C VAL A 157 -13.93 9.51 -6.02
N ILE A 158 -13.39 8.93 -4.94
CA ILE A 158 -14.16 8.16 -3.95
C ILE A 158 -14.92 9.08 -2.99
N LEU A 159 -14.47 10.32 -2.79
CA LEU A 159 -14.97 11.21 -1.73
C LEU A 159 -16.47 11.44 -1.74
N PRO A 160 -17.16 11.73 -2.89
CA PRO A 160 -18.61 11.92 -2.92
C PRO A 160 -19.38 10.69 -2.46
N TYR A 161 -18.88 9.50 -2.80
CA TYR A 161 -19.47 8.22 -2.42
C TYR A 161 -19.20 7.88 -0.96
N LEU A 162 -18.01 8.23 -0.45
CA LEU A 162 -17.63 8.04 0.94
C LEU A 162 -18.56 8.78 1.90
N LEU A 163 -18.97 10.00 1.56
CA LEU A 163 -19.95 10.77 2.36
C LEU A 163 -21.31 10.05 2.45
N LYS A 164 -21.74 9.36 1.38
CA LYS A 164 -22.96 8.53 1.40
C LYS A 164 -22.77 7.28 2.26
N MET A 165 -21.59 6.65 2.22
CA MET A 165 -21.27 5.46 3.01
C MET A 165 -21.27 5.73 4.51
N PHE A 166 -20.89 6.91 4.97
CA PHE A 166 -20.90 7.26 6.41
C PHE A 166 -22.28 7.21 7.04
N ASN A 167 -23.35 7.36 6.27
CA ASN A 167 -24.73 7.19 6.75
C ASN A 167 -25.09 5.72 7.02
N ILE A 168 -24.30 4.78 6.48
CA ILE A 168 -24.54 3.32 6.57
C ILE A 168 -23.54 2.69 7.56
N PHE A 169 -22.35 3.25 7.67
CA PHE A 169 -21.30 2.74 8.56
C PHE A 169 -21.66 2.93 10.04
N THR A 170 -21.22 1.97 10.86
CA THR A 170 -21.15 2.21 12.30
C THR A 170 -20.16 3.34 12.62
N PRO A 171 -20.31 4.04 13.75
CA PRO A 171 -19.34 5.06 14.16
C PRO A 171 -17.89 4.53 14.19
N ALA A 172 -17.69 3.29 14.63
CA ALA A 172 -16.37 2.65 14.65
C ALA A 172 -15.80 2.50 13.23
N ASN A 173 -16.59 1.99 12.27
CA ASN A 173 -16.16 1.85 10.89
C ASN A 173 -15.84 3.20 10.23
N SER A 174 -16.63 4.22 10.52
CA SER A 174 -16.39 5.58 10.05
C SER A 174 -15.06 6.13 10.56
N ILE A 175 -14.76 5.95 11.84
CA ILE A 175 -13.49 6.37 12.45
C ILE A 175 -12.31 5.62 11.80
N LEU A 176 -12.39 4.28 11.68
CA LEU A 176 -11.32 3.48 11.08
C LEU A 176 -11.07 3.87 9.62
N MET A 177 -12.13 4.12 8.85
CA MET A 177 -12.05 4.56 7.46
C MET A 177 -11.35 5.93 7.35
N ILE A 178 -11.78 6.92 8.15
CA ILE A 178 -11.19 8.27 8.17
C ILE A 178 -9.71 8.21 8.57
N LEU A 179 -9.37 7.45 9.62
CA LEU A 179 -7.99 7.29 10.06
C LEU A 179 -7.12 6.65 8.97
N GLY A 180 -7.62 5.63 8.28
CA GLY A 180 -6.90 5.00 7.18
C GLY A 180 -6.64 5.97 6.02
N ILE A 181 -7.66 6.73 5.59
CA ILE A 181 -7.52 7.76 4.56
C ILE A 181 -6.50 8.83 4.98
N PHE A 182 -6.57 9.29 6.23
CA PHE A 182 -5.65 10.29 6.77
C PHE A 182 -4.20 9.82 6.75
N LEU A 183 -3.96 8.55 7.13
CA LEU A 183 -2.62 7.95 7.05
C LEU A 183 -2.11 7.85 5.61
N TYR A 184 -2.95 7.47 4.65
CA TYR A 184 -2.56 7.47 3.23
C TYR A 184 -2.19 8.87 2.75
N ILE A 185 -2.98 9.89 3.08
CA ILE A 185 -2.72 11.28 2.65
C ILE A 185 -1.43 11.81 3.27
N ILE A 186 -1.28 11.72 4.59
CA ILE A 186 -0.06 12.20 5.28
C ILE A 186 1.17 11.46 4.78
N GLY A 187 1.08 10.15 4.62
CA GLY A 187 2.16 9.34 4.09
C GLY A 187 2.54 9.75 2.67
N ALA A 188 1.56 9.95 1.78
CA ALA A 188 1.79 10.38 0.40
C ALA A 188 2.43 11.78 0.31
N VAL A 189 1.93 12.73 1.12
CA VAL A 189 2.52 14.08 1.22
C VAL A 189 3.95 14.00 1.75
N GLY A 190 4.19 13.27 2.83
CA GLY A 190 5.53 13.06 3.40
C GLY A 190 6.49 12.43 2.39
N PHE A 191 6.03 11.45 1.63
CA PHE A 191 6.81 10.82 0.55
C PHE A 191 7.14 11.81 -0.56
N GLY A 192 6.18 12.60 -1.03
CA GLY A 192 6.38 13.63 -2.05
C GLY A 192 7.37 14.72 -1.61
N LEU A 193 7.29 15.15 -0.36
CA LEU A 193 8.18 16.14 0.25
C LEU A 193 9.54 15.55 0.70
N LYS A 194 9.73 14.22 0.63
CA LYS A 194 10.91 13.49 1.14
C LYS A 194 11.15 13.76 2.63
N TYR A 195 10.09 13.81 3.41
CA TYR A 195 10.07 14.10 4.86
C TYR A 195 9.18 13.08 5.60
N PRO A 196 9.45 12.72 6.88
CA PRO A 196 10.55 13.16 7.74
C PRO A 196 11.88 12.43 7.44
N LYS A 197 12.98 13.06 7.83
CA LYS A 197 14.34 12.47 7.77
C LYS A 197 14.74 11.95 9.15
N LEU A 198 14.08 10.89 9.64
CA LEU A 198 14.27 10.37 11.01
C LEU A 198 15.65 9.74 11.21
N ALA A 199 15.88 8.61 10.57
CA ALA A 199 17.12 7.86 10.60
C ALA A 199 17.47 7.40 9.17
N PRO A 200 18.02 8.26 8.30
CA PRO A 200 18.08 8.06 6.84
C PRO A 200 18.74 6.74 6.40
N ARG A 201 19.59 6.13 7.25
CA ARG A 201 20.28 4.86 6.96
C ARG A 201 19.50 3.63 7.44
N ILE A 202 18.51 3.80 8.31
CA ILE A 202 17.72 2.71 8.90
C ILE A 202 16.25 2.85 8.50
N PHE A 203 15.66 4.03 8.78
CA PHE A 203 14.24 4.34 8.63
C PHE A 203 14.08 5.79 8.14
N GLY A 204 13.96 5.97 6.83
CA GLY A 204 13.79 7.27 6.19
C GLY A 204 12.33 7.54 5.81
N TYR A 205 12.09 8.63 5.06
CA TYR A 205 10.75 9.04 4.63
C TYR A 205 10.00 7.96 3.84
N HIS A 206 10.70 7.15 3.08
CA HIS A 206 10.11 6.08 2.27
C HIS A 206 9.59 4.93 3.16
N GLU A 207 10.33 4.59 4.21
CA GLU A 207 9.92 3.58 5.20
C GLU A 207 8.74 4.08 6.03
N VAL A 208 8.70 5.39 6.35
CA VAL A 208 7.55 6.05 6.99
C VAL A 208 6.32 5.93 6.09
N TRP A 209 6.46 6.23 4.81
CA TRP A 209 5.39 6.02 3.83
C TRP A 209 4.87 4.58 3.84
N HIS A 210 5.77 3.58 3.74
CA HIS A 210 5.39 2.16 3.77
C HIS A 210 4.71 1.75 5.07
N SER A 211 5.11 2.29 6.23
CA SER A 211 4.47 1.99 7.51
C SER A 211 3.05 2.58 7.58
N PHE A 212 2.84 3.79 7.07
CA PHE A 212 1.51 4.42 7.03
C PHE A 212 0.57 3.68 6.10
N VAL A 213 1.05 3.28 4.91
CA VAL A 213 0.28 2.43 3.98
C VAL A 213 -0.09 1.09 4.62
N ALA A 214 0.83 0.46 5.35
CA ALA A 214 0.58 -0.80 6.04
C ALA A 214 -0.52 -0.66 7.11
N VAL A 215 -0.42 0.35 7.98
CA VAL A 215 -1.43 0.59 9.01
C VAL A 215 -2.79 0.95 8.41
N ALA A 216 -2.82 1.83 7.40
CA ALA A 216 -4.05 2.20 6.70
C ALA A 216 -4.73 0.99 6.05
N ALA A 217 -3.96 0.08 5.44
CA ALA A 217 -4.48 -1.15 4.86
C ALA A 217 -5.11 -2.07 5.92
N ILE A 218 -4.52 -2.17 7.13
CA ILE A 218 -5.09 -2.93 8.24
C ILE A 218 -6.42 -2.31 8.69
N LEU A 219 -6.48 -0.98 8.84
CA LEU A 219 -7.71 -0.30 9.24
C LEU A 219 -8.84 -0.53 8.22
N HIS A 220 -8.54 -0.41 6.93
CA HIS A 220 -9.52 -0.67 5.87
C HIS A 220 -9.90 -2.16 5.79
N PHE A 221 -8.97 -3.09 6.03
CA PHE A 221 -9.28 -4.51 6.13
C PHE A 221 -10.31 -4.80 7.22
N ILE A 222 -10.15 -4.18 8.41
CA ILE A 222 -11.09 -4.34 9.53
C ILE A 222 -12.49 -3.85 9.13
N VAL A 223 -12.58 -2.69 8.46
CA VAL A 223 -13.86 -2.17 7.97
C VAL A 223 -14.48 -3.14 6.95
N ILE A 224 -13.70 -3.62 5.96
CA ILE A 224 -14.19 -4.56 4.95
C ILE A 224 -14.64 -5.87 5.62
N TYR A 225 -13.88 -6.39 6.58
CA TYR A 225 -14.26 -7.59 7.33
C TYR A 225 -15.57 -7.41 8.11
N SER A 226 -15.87 -6.19 8.56
CA SER A 226 -17.08 -5.90 9.34
C SER A 226 -18.35 -5.74 8.49
N ILE A 227 -18.20 -5.46 7.20
CA ILE A 227 -19.36 -5.23 6.28
C ILE A 227 -19.75 -6.46 5.45
N ILE A 228 -18.96 -7.52 5.52
CA ILE A 228 -19.28 -8.87 5.05
C ILE A 228 -19.78 -9.71 6.26
#